data_fdd3461c0de77d89fcd658e69d8a1bde
#
_entry.id   fdd3461c0de77d89fcd658e69d8a1bde
#
_cell.length_a   1.000
_cell.length_b   1.000
_cell.length_c   1.000
_cell.angle_alpha   90.00
_cell.angle_beta   90.00
_cell.angle_gamma   90.00
#
_symmetry.space_group_name_H-M   'P 1'
#
loop_
_entity.id
_entity.type
_entity.pdbx_description
1 polymer ?
#
loop_
_entity_poly.entity_id
_entity_poly.type
_entity_poly.pdbx_seq_one_letter_code
_entity_poly.pdbx_strand_id
1 'polypeptide(L)'
;MPAEPLPQEPGAAALHPLKGRGAARIPAPMDSLNARQIAALPYVRGWLFAVALLIFCMVIVGGATRLTDSGLSITEWQPLLGAMPPLTEAHWLEAFEKYRRIPEYQLVNKGMSLGDFKFIYWWEWTHRFLGRFIGLAFFLPFAYFAATGSLNRKMLLRCTVLFALGGLQGALGWYMVSSGLVDRVDVSQYRLSAHLTLAAVIFGAILWVAYGLERNRRMPSSGADGMALLLALLVVLQVAAGGFVAGLDAGMGYNTWPLMDGELVPRGLLAIEPWWRNLFENALTAQFDHRLLAYVILVAAAGFAYAAQTRAALILLLTVLLQASLGIWTLLWQVPLWLGLLHQGGALLVLAAALWNLHMVLNLLPKQLTGKCQSPTRSPARYRR
;
A
#
# COMPACT_ATOMS: atom_id res chain seq x y z
N MET A 1 -51.76 59.03 58.21
CA MET A 1 -50.99 57.78 58.00
C MET A 1 -50.42 57.85 56.62
N PRO A 2 -49.12 57.94 56.44
CA PRO A 2 -48.52 58.02 55.13
C PRO A 2 -48.26 56.61 54.56
N ALA A 3 -48.41 56.49 53.28
CA ALA A 3 -48.24 55.24 52.49
C ALA A 3 -46.77 54.81 52.41
N GLU A 4 -46.57 53.51 52.51
CA GLU A 4 -45.32 52.80 52.43
C GLU A 4 -44.85 52.70 50.96
N PRO A 5 -43.53 52.91 50.60
CA PRO A 5 -43.08 52.77 49.24
C PRO A 5 -42.80 51.31 48.89
N LEU A 6 -43.18 50.90 47.67
CA LEU A 6 -42.93 49.59 47.05
C LEU A 6 -41.37 49.30 46.84
N PRO A 7 -40.93 48.04 46.94
CA PRO A 7 -39.58 47.65 46.80
C PRO A 7 -39.05 47.76 45.32
N GLN A 8 -37.87 48.29 45.14
CA GLN A 8 -37.18 48.39 43.86
C GLN A 8 -36.63 47.01 43.42
N GLU A 9 -36.82 46.66 42.16
CA GLU A 9 -36.25 45.49 41.54
C GLU A 9 -34.71 45.56 41.46
N PRO A 10 -33.98 44.43 41.64
CA PRO A 10 -32.52 44.42 41.55
C PRO A 10 -32.08 44.49 40.07
N GLY A 11 -31.12 45.40 39.88
CA GLY A 11 -30.57 45.75 38.57
C GLY A 11 -30.04 44.56 37.77
N ALA A 12 -30.26 44.62 36.46
CA ALA A 12 -29.75 43.68 35.45
C ALA A 12 -28.22 43.66 35.47
N ALA A 13 -27.63 42.54 35.86
CA ALA A 13 -26.20 42.28 35.73
C ALA A 13 -25.82 42.19 34.27
N ALA A 14 -24.92 43.08 33.84
CA ALA A 14 -24.34 43.08 32.52
C ALA A 14 -23.59 41.76 32.23
N LEU A 15 -24.11 40.97 31.32
CA LEU A 15 -23.45 39.78 30.81
C LEU A 15 -22.20 40.20 30.02
N HIS A 16 -21.02 39.95 30.54
CA HIS A 16 -19.76 40.04 29.83
C HIS A 16 -19.77 39.04 28.63
N PRO A 17 -19.42 39.44 27.39
CA PRO A 17 -19.30 38.54 26.28
C PRO A 17 -18.14 37.55 26.54
N LEU A 18 -18.46 36.25 26.59
CA LEU A 18 -17.47 35.18 26.64
C LEU A 18 -16.58 35.27 25.39
N LYS A 19 -15.30 35.57 25.62
CA LYS A 19 -14.25 35.50 24.59
C LYS A 19 -14.37 34.18 23.85
N GLY A 20 -14.66 34.26 22.55
CA GLY A 20 -14.83 33.13 21.65
C GLY A 20 -13.64 32.17 21.74
N ARG A 21 -13.90 30.95 22.16
CA ARG A 21 -13.03 29.80 21.95
C ARG A 21 -12.77 29.70 20.45
N GLY A 22 -11.50 29.75 20.06
CA GLY A 22 -11.07 29.70 18.68
C GLY A 22 -11.80 28.60 17.92
N ALA A 23 -12.55 29.01 16.91
CA ALA A 23 -13.19 28.11 15.98
C ALA A 23 -12.11 27.19 15.38
N ALA A 24 -12.18 25.90 15.68
CA ALA A 24 -11.35 24.91 15.01
C ALA A 24 -11.48 25.14 13.51
N ARG A 25 -10.39 25.49 12.82
CA ARG A 25 -10.39 25.69 11.36
C ARG A 25 -10.84 24.39 10.71
N ILE A 26 -12.09 24.38 10.28
CA ILE A 26 -12.64 23.34 9.40
C ILE A 26 -11.73 23.32 8.17
N PRO A 27 -11.17 22.17 7.75
CA PRO A 27 -10.36 22.10 6.55
C PRO A 27 -11.19 22.62 5.37
N ALA A 28 -10.64 23.60 4.64
CA ALA A 28 -11.33 24.24 3.54
C ALA A 28 -11.80 23.21 2.51
N PRO A 29 -13.08 23.26 2.09
CA PRO A 29 -13.64 22.36 1.08
C PRO A 29 -12.92 22.54 -0.27
N MET A 30 -13.15 21.60 -1.23
CA MET A 30 -12.63 21.65 -2.60
C MET A 30 -13.00 22.96 -3.36
N ASP A 31 -13.88 23.78 -2.79
CA ASP A 31 -14.30 25.09 -3.30
C ASP A 31 -13.19 26.15 -3.36
N SER A 32 -11.97 25.82 -2.87
CA SER A 32 -10.79 26.70 -2.93
C SER A 32 -9.85 26.44 -4.13
N LEU A 33 -10.21 25.51 -5.04
CA LEU A 33 -9.40 25.23 -6.24
C LEU A 33 -9.71 26.30 -7.32
N ASN A 34 -8.64 26.81 -7.96
CA ASN A 34 -8.79 27.70 -9.11
C ASN A 34 -9.14 26.89 -10.39
N ALA A 35 -9.60 27.60 -11.44
CA ALA A 35 -10.04 26.97 -12.68
C ALA A 35 -8.97 26.05 -13.32
N ARG A 36 -7.69 26.45 -13.28
CA ARG A 36 -6.57 25.64 -13.78
C ARG A 36 -6.41 24.34 -13.00
N GLN A 37 -6.49 24.41 -11.68
CA GLN A 37 -6.39 23.23 -10.81
C GLN A 37 -7.54 22.26 -11.06
N ILE A 38 -8.77 22.78 -11.23
CA ILE A 38 -9.94 21.96 -11.56
C ILE A 38 -9.75 21.27 -12.92
N ALA A 39 -9.29 22.00 -13.95
CA ALA A 39 -9.03 21.44 -15.27
C ALA A 39 -7.93 20.38 -15.27
N ALA A 40 -6.94 20.47 -14.36
CA ALA A 40 -5.85 19.53 -14.26
C ALA A 40 -6.22 18.22 -13.52
N LEU A 41 -7.30 18.20 -12.72
CA LEU A 41 -7.67 17.02 -11.88
C LEU A 41 -7.70 15.69 -12.65
N PRO A 42 -8.36 15.57 -13.84
CA PRO A 42 -8.40 14.30 -14.55
C PRO A 42 -7.02 13.83 -15.01
N TYR A 43 -6.15 14.75 -15.43
CA TYR A 43 -4.79 14.46 -15.87
C TYR A 43 -3.91 14.03 -14.71
N VAL A 44 -3.96 14.74 -13.57
CA VAL A 44 -3.25 14.35 -12.33
C VAL A 44 -3.71 12.98 -11.85
N ARG A 45 -5.02 12.72 -11.88
CA ARG A 45 -5.59 11.42 -11.51
C ARG A 45 -5.12 10.30 -12.44
N GLY A 46 -5.19 10.52 -13.76
CA GLY A 46 -4.73 9.57 -14.77
C GLY A 46 -3.24 9.24 -14.62
N TRP A 47 -2.40 10.26 -14.41
CA TRP A 47 -0.98 10.09 -14.13
C TRP A 47 -0.73 9.24 -12.87
N LEU A 48 -1.42 9.53 -11.74
CA LEU A 48 -1.26 8.73 -10.52
C LEU A 48 -1.68 7.27 -10.72
N PHE A 49 -2.76 7.00 -11.46
CA PHE A 49 -3.12 5.62 -11.81
C PHE A 49 -2.09 4.94 -12.72
N ALA A 50 -1.51 5.67 -13.66
CA ALA A 50 -0.45 5.12 -14.51
C ALA A 50 0.79 4.77 -13.68
N VAL A 51 1.19 5.63 -12.72
CA VAL A 51 2.28 5.31 -11.79
C VAL A 51 1.94 4.12 -10.89
N ALA A 52 0.71 4.03 -10.37
CA ALA A 52 0.27 2.86 -9.61
C ALA A 52 0.35 1.56 -10.43
N LEU A 53 -0.05 1.59 -11.70
CA LEU A 53 0.07 0.45 -12.61
C LEU A 53 1.55 0.08 -12.84
N LEU A 54 2.43 1.05 -13.01
CA LEU A 54 3.87 0.80 -13.13
C LEU A 54 4.45 0.16 -11.85
N ILE A 55 4.01 0.59 -10.66
CA ILE A 55 4.42 -0.04 -9.40
C ILE A 55 3.86 -1.46 -9.30
N PHE A 56 2.62 -1.71 -9.74
CA PHE A 56 2.06 -3.05 -9.83
C PHE A 56 2.94 -3.96 -10.71
N CYS A 57 3.29 -3.50 -11.92
CA CYS A 57 4.20 -4.23 -12.81
C CYS A 57 5.59 -4.44 -12.17
N MET A 58 6.10 -3.42 -11.45
CA MET A 58 7.36 -3.49 -10.73
C MET A 58 7.37 -4.58 -9.66
N VAL A 59 6.26 -4.72 -8.90
CA VAL A 59 6.13 -5.78 -7.89
C VAL A 59 6.11 -7.17 -8.56
N ILE A 60 5.46 -7.33 -9.71
CA ILE A 60 5.50 -8.58 -10.48
C ILE A 60 6.94 -8.90 -10.95
N VAL A 61 7.64 -7.93 -11.55
CA VAL A 61 9.02 -8.12 -12.01
C VAL A 61 9.96 -8.40 -10.83
N GLY A 62 9.76 -7.73 -9.68
CA GLY A 62 10.51 -7.99 -8.45
C GLY A 62 10.28 -9.41 -7.90
N GLY A 63 9.02 -9.89 -7.97
CA GLY A 63 8.69 -11.28 -7.65
C GLY A 63 9.38 -12.28 -8.57
N ALA A 64 9.38 -12.01 -9.88
CA ALA A 64 10.10 -12.84 -10.84
C ALA A 64 11.61 -12.85 -10.54
N THR A 65 12.21 -11.68 -10.27
CA THR A 65 13.62 -11.57 -9.88
C THR A 65 13.95 -12.41 -8.63
N ARG A 66 13.04 -12.43 -7.64
CA ARG A 66 13.22 -13.27 -6.41
C ARG A 66 13.05 -14.77 -6.70
N LEU A 67 11.97 -15.14 -7.44
CA LEU A 67 11.65 -16.56 -7.70
C LEU A 67 12.56 -17.21 -8.75
N THR A 68 13.39 -16.44 -9.44
CA THR A 68 14.43 -16.94 -10.38
C THR A 68 15.85 -16.78 -9.81
N ASP A 69 15.97 -16.47 -8.51
CA ASP A 69 17.25 -16.24 -7.82
C ASP A 69 18.16 -15.27 -8.58
N SER A 70 17.57 -14.21 -9.13
CA SER A 70 18.29 -13.26 -10.01
C SER A 70 18.75 -11.99 -9.28
N GLY A 71 18.38 -11.82 -8.00
CA GLY A 71 18.50 -10.55 -7.28
C GLY A 71 19.89 -10.13 -6.85
N LEU A 72 20.92 -10.97 -7.08
CA LEU A 72 22.32 -10.72 -6.74
C LEU A 72 23.26 -10.75 -7.97
N SER A 73 22.74 -10.85 -9.19
CA SER A 73 23.52 -10.96 -10.43
C SER A 73 24.27 -9.68 -10.79
N ILE A 74 23.76 -8.50 -10.37
CA ILE A 74 24.38 -7.19 -10.58
C ILE A 74 25.01 -6.72 -9.26
N THR A 75 26.30 -6.93 -9.11
CA THR A 75 27.04 -6.73 -7.86
C THR A 75 27.37 -5.28 -7.53
N GLU A 76 27.28 -4.37 -8.51
CA GLU A 76 27.64 -2.97 -8.35
C GLU A 76 26.40 -2.06 -8.27
N TRP A 77 26.49 -1.07 -7.38
CA TRP A 77 25.51 -0.01 -7.32
C TRP A 77 25.90 1.14 -8.25
N GLN A 78 25.24 1.20 -9.39
CA GLN A 78 25.47 2.26 -10.39
C GLN A 78 24.13 2.91 -10.75
N PRO A 79 23.68 3.92 -9.97
CA PRO A 79 22.33 4.48 -10.12
C PRO A 79 22.07 5.12 -11.49
N LEU A 80 23.08 5.72 -12.11
CA LEU A 80 22.98 6.35 -13.44
C LEU A 80 23.56 5.47 -14.55
N LEU A 81 24.82 5.05 -14.45
CA LEU A 81 25.51 4.28 -15.49
C LEU A 81 24.94 2.88 -15.66
N GLY A 82 24.44 2.26 -14.59
CA GLY A 82 23.78 0.95 -14.62
C GLY A 82 22.41 0.94 -15.34
N ALA A 83 22.00 2.03 -15.98
CA ALA A 83 20.84 2.05 -16.88
C ALA A 83 21.15 1.37 -18.22
N MET A 84 22.40 1.32 -18.64
CA MET A 84 22.82 0.59 -19.86
C MET A 84 23.24 -0.83 -19.51
N PRO A 85 22.69 -1.86 -20.19
CA PRO A 85 23.15 -3.24 -19.99
C PRO A 85 24.50 -3.46 -20.65
N PRO A 86 25.21 -4.57 -20.38
CA PRO A 86 26.38 -4.96 -21.14
C PRO A 86 26.04 -5.10 -22.63
N LEU A 87 26.76 -4.35 -23.51
CA LEU A 87 26.49 -4.31 -24.95
C LEU A 87 27.46 -5.19 -25.77
N THR A 88 28.63 -5.50 -25.22
CA THR A 88 29.66 -6.30 -25.87
C THR A 88 29.92 -7.58 -25.08
N GLU A 89 30.50 -8.57 -25.75
CA GLU A 89 30.94 -9.81 -25.09
C GLU A 89 31.91 -9.55 -23.95
N ALA A 90 32.84 -8.62 -24.13
CA ALA A 90 33.78 -8.21 -23.09
C ALA A 90 33.07 -7.67 -21.83
N HIS A 91 32.07 -6.83 -22.01
CA HIS A 91 31.26 -6.32 -20.89
C HIS A 91 30.50 -7.44 -20.19
N TRP A 92 29.96 -8.43 -20.93
CA TRP A 92 29.30 -9.59 -20.35
C TRP A 92 30.23 -10.45 -19.50
N LEU A 93 31.44 -10.70 -20.04
CA LEU A 93 32.47 -11.45 -19.32
C LEU A 93 32.93 -10.72 -18.05
N GLU A 94 33.14 -9.40 -18.13
CA GLU A 94 33.45 -8.58 -16.95
C GLU A 94 32.36 -8.65 -15.86
N ALA A 95 31.13 -8.51 -16.26
CA ALA A 95 29.99 -8.60 -15.32
C ALA A 95 29.93 -10.00 -14.69
N PHE A 96 30.12 -11.04 -15.46
CA PHE A 96 30.14 -12.43 -15.00
C PHE A 96 31.29 -12.70 -14.04
N GLU A 97 32.49 -12.19 -14.31
CA GLU A 97 33.65 -12.34 -13.41
C GLU A 97 33.44 -11.63 -12.08
N LYS A 98 32.69 -10.49 -12.04
CA LYS A 98 32.28 -9.84 -10.79
C LYS A 98 31.29 -10.70 -10.01
N TYR A 99 30.29 -11.30 -10.68
CA TYR A 99 29.33 -12.22 -10.09
C TYR A 99 30.00 -13.48 -9.50
N ARG A 100 31.02 -14.03 -10.19
CA ARG A 100 31.75 -15.21 -9.72
C ARG A 100 32.45 -15.03 -8.38
N ARG A 101 32.59 -13.80 -7.88
CA ARG A 101 33.28 -13.49 -6.62
C ARG A 101 32.35 -13.50 -5.40
N ILE A 102 31.03 -13.45 -5.59
CA ILE A 102 30.07 -13.41 -4.47
C ILE A 102 29.76 -14.82 -3.96
N PRO A 103 29.27 -14.93 -2.68
CA PRO A 103 28.94 -16.21 -2.06
C PRO A 103 27.92 -17.03 -2.82
N GLU A 104 26.89 -16.40 -3.41
CA GLU A 104 25.86 -17.09 -4.19
C GLU A 104 26.47 -17.91 -5.34
N TYR A 105 27.36 -17.32 -6.14
CA TYR A 105 28.03 -18.09 -7.19
C TYR A 105 28.90 -19.21 -6.63
N GLN A 106 29.69 -18.93 -5.58
CA GLN A 106 30.66 -19.87 -5.05
C GLN A 106 30.02 -21.10 -4.39
N LEU A 107 28.85 -20.91 -3.76
CA LEU A 107 28.19 -21.93 -2.94
C LEU A 107 26.97 -22.57 -3.63
N VAL A 108 26.28 -21.82 -4.50
CA VAL A 108 25.01 -22.27 -5.11
C VAL A 108 25.17 -22.44 -6.63
N ASN A 109 25.70 -21.44 -7.35
CA ASN A 109 25.70 -21.38 -8.79
C ASN A 109 27.08 -21.73 -9.43
N LYS A 110 27.92 -22.43 -8.70
CA LYS A 110 29.26 -22.81 -9.17
C LYS A 110 29.18 -23.65 -10.45
N GLY A 111 29.83 -23.17 -11.50
CA GLY A 111 29.81 -23.82 -12.81
C GLY A 111 28.71 -23.30 -13.75
N MET A 112 27.92 -22.31 -13.33
CA MET A 112 26.94 -21.65 -14.19
C MET A 112 27.56 -21.17 -15.49
N SER A 113 26.88 -21.35 -16.60
CA SER A 113 27.29 -20.85 -17.90
C SER A 113 27.09 -19.35 -18.05
N LEU A 114 27.80 -18.72 -19.00
CA LEU A 114 27.51 -17.30 -19.34
C LEU A 114 26.08 -17.10 -19.85
N GLY A 115 25.48 -18.11 -20.48
CA GLY A 115 24.08 -18.05 -20.94
C GLY A 115 23.11 -17.97 -19.78
N ASP A 116 23.27 -18.82 -18.75
CA ASP A 116 22.44 -18.82 -17.55
C ASP A 116 22.65 -17.54 -16.74
N PHE A 117 23.90 -17.03 -16.65
CA PHE A 117 24.17 -15.73 -16.03
C PHE A 117 23.43 -14.59 -16.74
N LYS A 118 23.43 -14.56 -18.07
CA LYS A 118 22.67 -13.56 -18.82
C LYS A 118 21.17 -13.60 -18.50
N PHE A 119 20.58 -14.79 -18.30
CA PHE A 119 19.18 -14.93 -17.93
C PHE A 119 18.86 -14.26 -16.59
N ILE A 120 19.63 -14.55 -15.54
CA ILE A 120 19.42 -13.93 -14.22
C ILE A 120 19.75 -12.42 -14.23
N TYR A 121 20.78 -12.02 -15.00
CA TYR A 121 21.14 -10.61 -15.15
C TYR A 121 20.01 -9.78 -15.76
N TRP A 122 19.31 -10.30 -16.79
CA TRP A 122 18.23 -9.58 -17.44
C TRP A 122 17.01 -9.37 -16.52
N TRP A 123 16.70 -10.31 -15.65
CA TRP A 123 15.63 -10.10 -14.65
C TRP A 123 15.98 -8.98 -13.68
N GLU A 124 17.18 -8.99 -13.13
CA GLU A 124 17.60 -7.95 -12.19
C GLU A 124 17.77 -6.59 -12.88
N TRP A 125 18.34 -6.55 -14.08
CA TRP A 125 18.47 -5.32 -14.86
C TRP A 125 17.10 -4.72 -15.17
N THR A 126 16.14 -5.52 -15.61
CA THR A 126 14.78 -5.07 -15.91
C THR A 126 14.11 -4.48 -14.66
N HIS A 127 14.25 -5.15 -13.50
CA HIS A 127 13.76 -4.64 -12.23
C HIS A 127 14.38 -3.28 -11.89
N ARG A 128 15.70 -3.16 -11.94
CA ARG A 128 16.41 -1.91 -11.66
C ARG A 128 16.09 -0.80 -12.68
N PHE A 129 15.95 -1.16 -13.96
CA PHE A 129 15.58 -0.21 -15.02
C PHE A 129 14.15 0.31 -14.82
N LEU A 130 13.18 -0.56 -14.54
CA LEU A 130 11.80 -0.19 -14.28
C LEU A 130 11.70 0.72 -13.06
N GLY A 131 12.50 0.51 -12.01
CA GLY A 131 12.55 1.40 -10.85
C GLY A 131 12.99 2.82 -11.21
N ARG A 132 14.02 2.97 -12.06
CA ARG A 132 14.44 4.30 -12.57
C ARG A 132 13.36 4.94 -13.44
N PHE A 133 12.72 4.14 -14.29
CA PHE A 133 11.64 4.60 -15.16
C PHE A 133 10.44 5.11 -14.36
N ILE A 134 10.04 4.40 -13.28
CA ILE A 134 8.98 4.85 -12.37
C ILE A 134 9.34 6.19 -11.71
N GLY A 135 10.59 6.34 -11.28
CA GLY A 135 11.08 7.61 -10.74
C GLY A 135 10.91 8.77 -11.72
N LEU A 136 11.27 8.60 -12.98
CA LEU A 136 11.09 9.59 -14.04
C LEU A 136 9.61 9.79 -14.40
N ALA A 137 8.83 8.73 -14.53
CA ALA A 137 7.40 8.77 -14.82
C ALA A 137 6.59 9.46 -13.69
N PHE A 138 7.10 9.44 -12.47
CA PHE A 138 6.55 10.24 -11.39
C PHE A 138 7.07 11.69 -11.45
N PHE A 139 8.38 11.88 -11.51
CA PHE A 139 9.01 13.19 -11.36
C PHE A 139 8.66 14.17 -12.49
N LEU A 140 8.70 13.75 -13.76
CA LEU A 140 8.50 14.67 -14.87
C LEU A 140 7.09 15.30 -14.90
N PRO A 141 5.98 14.52 -14.76
CA PRO A 141 4.66 15.13 -14.66
C PRO A 141 4.48 15.92 -13.35
N PHE A 142 5.05 15.45 -12.23
CA PHE A 142 5.02 16.19 -10.96
C PHE A 142 5.64 17.58 -11.13
N ALA A 143 6.85 17.68 -11.70
CA ALA A 143 7.53 18.94 -11.96
C ALA A 143 6.71 19.85 -12.89
N TYR A 144 6.12 19.29 -13.95
CA TYR A 144 5.25 20.03 -14.88
C TYR A 144 4.01 20.59 -14.16
N PHE A 145 3.26 19.77 -13.42
CA PHE A 145 2.06 20.23 -12.70
C PHE A 145 2.39 21.23 -11.59
N ALA A 146 3.56 21.07 -10.93
CA ALA A 146 4.02 22.02 -9.93
C ALA A 146 4.40 23.38 -10.57
N ALA A 147 5.20 23.37 -11.63
CA ALA A 147 5.66 24.58 -12.33
C ALA A 147 4.50 25.36 -12.96
N THR A 148 3.47 24.67 -13.46
CA THR A 148 2.27 25.31 -14.04
C THR A 148 1.26 25.78 -13.00
N GLY A 149 1.49 25.57 -11.69
CA GLY A 149 0.52 25.90 -10.63
C GLY A 149 -0.78 25.07 -10.67
N SER A 150 -0.73 23.90 -11.34
CA SER A 150 -1.86 22.98 -11.48
C SER A 150 -2.14 22.20 -10.18
N LEU A 151 -1.19 22.17 -9.24
CA LEU A 151 -1.35 21.54 -7.93
C LEU A 151 -1.57 22.61 -6.86
N ASN A 152 -2.54 22.41 -5.98
CA ASN A 152 -2.65 23.21 -4.77
C ASN A 152 -1.59 22.79 -3.74
N ARG A 153 -1.37 23.62 -2.70
CA ARG A 153 -0.34 23.37 -1.67
C ARG A 153 -0.45 21.98 -1.01
N LYS A 154 -1.69 21.50 -0.79
CA LYS A 154 -1.90 20.17 -0.17
C LYS A 154 -1.49 19.05 -1.12
N MET A 155 -1.84 19.17 -2.40
CA MET A 155 -1.47 18.18 -3.41
C MET A 155 0.04 18.20 -3.67
N LEU A 156 0.64 19.40 -3.75
CA LEU A 156 2.09 19.55 -3.89
C LEU A 156 2.82 18.81 -2.75
N LEU A 157 2.41 19.03 -1.48
CA LEU A 157 3.00 18.34 -0.34
C LEU A 157 2.82 16.80 -0.42
N ARG A 158 1.61 16.32 -0.79
CA ARG A 158 1.36 14.88 -0.96
C ARG A 158 2.26 14.27 -2.02
N CYS A 159 2.39 14.90 -3.18
CA CYS A 159 3.26 14.41 -4.25
C CYS A 159 4.74 14.48 -3.86
N THR A 160 5.18 15.50 -3.11
CA THR A 160 6.54 15.58 -2.58
C THR A 160 6.82 14.41 -1.61
N VAL A 161 5.90 14.11 -0.71
CA VAL A 161 6.02 12.96 0.21
C VAL A 161 6.07 11.63 -0.56
N LEU A 162 5.19 11.44 -1.55
CA LEU A 162 5.21 10.23 -2.39
C LEU A 162 6.53 10.08 -3.16
N PHE A 163 7.08 11.18 -3.68
CA PHE A 163 8.39 11.18 -4.35
C PHE A 163 9.52 10.82 -3.39
N ALA A 164 9.52 11.39 -2.18
CA ALA A 164 10.50 11.07 -1.14
C ALA A 164 10.41 9.59 -0.71
N LEU A 165 9.19 9.03 -0.57
CA LEU A 165 8.98 7.61 -0.31
C LEU A 165 9.51 6.73 -1.46
N GLY A 166 9.36 7.17 -2.72
CA GLY A 166 9.97 6.51 -3.88
C GLY A 166 11.50 6.48 -3.80
N GLY A 167 12.12 7.58 -3.37
CA GLY A 167 13.57 7.64 -3.11
C GLY A 167 13.99 6.67 -1.98
N LEU A 168 13.23 6.65 -0.87
CA LEU A 168 13.44 5.72 0.23
C LEU A 168 13.32 4.25 -0.23
N GLN A 169 12.35 3.95 -1.10
CA GLN A 169 12.17 2.62 -1.68
C GLN A 169 13.42 2.17 -2.46
N GLY A 170 14.00 3.07 -3.26
CA GLY A 170 15.25 2.81 -3.96
C GLY A 170 16.44 2.56 -3.01
N ALA A 171 16.56 3.38 -1.97
CA ALA A 171 17.60 3.20 -0.94
C ALA A 171 17.44 1.88 -0.18
N LEU A 172 16.20 1.52 0.19
CA LEU A 172 15.90 0.26 0.85
C LEU A 172 16.18 -0.95 -0.05
N GLY A 173 15.91 -0.85 -1.37
CA GLY A 173 16.26 -1.88 -2.33
C GLY A 173 17.77 -2.11 -2.44
N TRP A 174 18.56 -1.03 -2.49
CA TRP A 174 20.00 -1.13 -2.41
C TRP A 174 20.47 -1.77 -1.09
N TYR A 175 19.93 -1.33 0.03
CA TYR A 175 20.24 -1.90 1.35
C TYR A 175 19.88 -3.39 1.43
N MET A 176 18.80 -3.82 0.75
CA MET A 176 18.41 -5.22 0.65
C MET A 176 19.45 -6.03 -0.11
N VAL A 177 19.81 -5.63 -1.32
CA VAL A 177 20.78 -6.35 -2.17
C VAL A 177 22.15 -6.43 -1.50
N SER A 178 22.61 -5.37 -0.84
CA SER A 178 23.90 -5.36 -0.14
C SER A 178 24.03 -6.44 0.94
N SER A 179 22.90 -6.99 1.44
CA SER A 179 22.95 -8.08 2.44
C SER A 179 23.36 -9.45 1.88
N GLY A 180 23.12 -9.69 0.57
CA GLY A 180 23.44 -10.95 -0.08
C GLY A 180 24.80 -10.96 -0.78
N LEU A 181 25.51 -9.82 -0.84
CA LEU A 181 26.76 -9.71 -1.60
C LEU A 181 28.02 -10.06 -0.79
N VAL A 182 27.94 -10.18 0.54
CA VAL A 182 29.13 -10.34 1.42
C VAL A 182 29.17 -11.69 2.10
N ASP A 183 28.15 -12.01 2.93
CA ASP A 183 28.20 -13.18 3.83
C ASP A 183 27.05 -14.17 3.61
N ARG A 184 26.13 -13.89 2.69
CA ARG A 184 24.91 -14.68 2.48
C ARG A 184 24.76 -15.06 1.01
N VAL A 185 24.07 -16.17 0.78
CA VAL A 185 23.69 -16.59 -0.58
C VAL A 185 22.37 -15.97 -1.04
N ASP A 186 21.60 -15.41 -0.09
CA ASP A 186 20.30 -14.76 -0.30
C ASP A 186 20.22 -13.39 0.37
N VAL A 187 19.27 -12.57 -0.06
CA VAL A 187 18.96 -11.31 0.60
C VAL A 187 18.30 -11.56 1.98
N SER A 188 18.50 -10.63 2.92
CA SER A 188 17.87 -10.73 4.25
C SER A 188 16.35 -10.71 4.14
N GLN A 189 15.66 -11.68 4.76
CA GLN A 189 14.21 -11.76 4.86
C GLN A 189 13.57 -10.50 5.49
N TYR A 190 14.24 -9.87 6.44
CA TYR A 190 13.80 -8.61 7.05
C TYR A 190 13.81 -7.47 6.04
N ARG A 191 14.90 -7.34 5.26
CA ARG A 191 15.06 -6.27 4.27
C ARG A 191 14.12 -6.50 3.08
N LEU A 192 13.91 -7.75 2.68
CA LEU A 192 12.96 -8.13 1.63
C LEU A 192 11.52 -7.81 2.03
N SER A 193 11.10 -8.24 3.24
CA SER A 193 9.75 -7.93 3.74
C SER A 193 9.53 -6.42 3.88
N ALA A 194 10.51 -5.68 4.39
CA ALA A 194 10.43 -4.22 4.51
C ALA A 194 10.32 -3.55 3.12
N HIS A 195 11.12 -3.99 2.13
CA HIS A 195 11.10 -3.46 0.77
C HIS A 195 9.76 -3.71 0.07
N LEU A 196 9.23 -4.93 0.14
CA LEU A 196 7.93 -5.29 -0.42
C LEU A 196 6.79 -4.54 0.27
N THR A 197 6.82 -4.44 1.59
CA THR A 197 5.79 -3.73 2.37
C THR A 197 5.78 -2.24 2.05
N LEU A 198 6.96 -1.60 1.95
CA LEU A 198 7.04 -0.18 1.57
C LEU A 198 6.54 0.04 0.14
N ALA A 199 6.82 -0.87 -0.80
CA ALA A 199 6.27 -0.82 -2.16
C ALA A 199 4.74 -0.86 -2.15
N ALA A 200 4.13 -1.77 -1.37
CA ALA A 200 2.68 -1.87 -1.21
C ALA A 200 2.09 -0.61 -0.55
N VAL A 201 2.76 -0.05 0.45
CA VAL A 201 2.34 1.22 1.10
C VAL A 201 2.39 2.39 0.12
N ILE A 202 3.45 2.51 -0.68
CA ILE A 202 3.57 3.56 -1.72
C ILE A 202 2.46 3.39 -2.78
N PHE A 203 2.25 2.17 -3.26
CA PHE A 203 1.15 1.85 -4.19
C PHE A 203 -0.19 2.26 -3.60
N GLY A 204 -0.48 1.87 -2.36
CA GLY A 204 -1.70 2.22 -1.65
C GLY A 204 -1.86 3.73 -1.43
N ALA A 205 -0.78 4.43 -1.08
CA ALA A 205 -0.79 5.88 -0.86
C ALA A 205 -1.06 6.65 -2.17
N ILE A 206 -0.50 6.20 -3.30
CA ILE A 206 -0.78 6.78 -4.62
C ILE A 206 -2.26 6.57 -4.98
N LEU A 207 -2.78 5.35 -4.81
CA LEU A 207 -4.21 5.07 -5.03
C LEU A 207 -5.11 5.90 -4.13
N TRP A 208 -4.76 6.06 -2.85
CA TRP A 208 -5.49 6.88 -1.90
C TRP A 208 -5.60 8.33 -2.35
N VAL A 209 -4.49 8.91 -2.83
CA VAL A 209 -4.49 10.27 -3.41
C VAL A 209 -5.34 10.31 -4.68
N ALA A 210 -5.20 9.34 -5.58
CA ALA A 210 -5.96 9.28 -6.83
C ALA A 210 -7.47 9.11 -6.61
N TYR A 211 -7.89 8.29 -5.64
CA TYR A 211 -9.29 8.14 -5.25
C TYR A 211 -9.87 9.44 -4.69
N GLY A 212 -9.09 10.18 -3.89
CA GLY A 212 -9.51 11.47 -3.34
C GLY A 212 -9.70 12.59 -4.36
N LEU A 213 -9.26 12.40 -5.62
CA LEU A 213 -9.49 13.34 -6.72
C LEU A 213 -10.80 13.09 -7.47
N GLU A 214 -11.53 12.01 -7.15
CA GLU A 214 -12.84 11.74 -7.72
C GLU A 214 -13.91 12.62 -7.07
N ARG A 215 -14.69 13.31 -7.91
CA ARG A 215 -15.78 14.17 -7.47
C ARG A 215 -17.00 13.30 -7.11
N ASN A 216 -17.31 13.17 -5.82
CA ASN A 216 -18.58 12.69 -5.27
C ASN A 216 -19.13 11.32 -5.69
N ARG A 217 -18.71 10.25 -5.01
CA ARG A 217 -19.63 9.13 -4.76
C ARG A 217 -19.77 8.98 -3.25
N ARG A 218 -20.93 9.42 -2.72
CA ARG A 218 -21.31 9.22 -1.31
C ARG A 218 -21.95 7.85 -1.17
N MET A 219 -21.44 7.02 -0.29
CA MET A 219 -22.18 5.86 0.22
C MET A 219 -22.80 6.19 1.57
N PRO A 220 -23.95 5.60 1.94
CA PRO A 220 -24.50 5.77 3.28
C PRO A 220 -23.52 5.19 4.32
N SER A 221 -23.29 5.91 5.42
CA SER A 221 -22.54 5.40 6.57
C SER A 221 -23.25 4.16 7.12
N SER A 222 -22.56 3.04 7.12
CA SER A 222 -23.07 1.77 7.63
C SER A 222 -22.55 1.45 9.04
N GLY A 223 -21.74 2.34 9.64
CA GLY A 223 -21.00 2.03 10.87
C GLY A 223 -19.82 1.05 10.66
N ALA A 224 -19.53 0.71 9.41
CA ALA A 224 -18.46 -0.25 9.06
C ALA A 224 -17.08 0.41 8.88
N ASP A 225 -16.92 1.68 9.28
CA ASP A 225 -15.71 2.49 9.05
C ASP A 225 -14.46 1.86 9.70
N GLY A 226 -14.61 1.42 10.96
CA GLY A 226 -13.53 0.76 11.70
C GLY A 226 -13.13 -0.57 11.07
N MET A 227 -14.10 -1.32 10.53
CA MET A 227 -13.82 -2.61 9.89
C MET A 227 -13.12 -2.45 8.53
N ALA A 228 -13.47 -1.42 7.75
CA ALA A 228 -12.79 -1.10 6.50
C ALA A 228 -11.32 -0.69 6.74
N LEU A 229 -11.07 0.11 7.79
CA LEU A 229 -9.71 0.46 8.19
C LEU A 229 -8.93 -0.77 8.67
N LEU A 230 -9.54 -1.59 9.53
CA LEU A 230 -8.94 -2.83 10.02
C LEU A 230 -8.54 -3.73 8.84
N LEU A 231 -9.42 -3.93 7.86
CA LEU A 231 -9.13 -4.72 6.66
C LEU A 231 -7.94 -4.17 5.88
N ALA A 232 -7.88 -2.85 5.64
CA ALA A 232 -6.76 -2.25 4.94
C ALA A 232 -5.43 -2.47 5.67
N LEU A 233 -5.42 -2.35 7.01
CA LEU A 233 -4.24 -2.61 7.84
C LEU A 233 -3.85 -4.09 7.85
N LEU A 234 -4.82 -4.99 7.97
CA LEU A 234 -4.57 -6.44 7.93
C LEU A 234 -3.99 -6.87 6.58
N VAL A 235 -4.45 -6.30 5.46
CA VAL A 235 -3.88 -6.60 4.13
C VAL A 235 -2.44 -6.13 4.02
N VAL A 236 -2.08 -4.95 4.55
CA VAL A 236 -0.68 -4.51 4.59
C VAL A 236 0.17 -5.45 5.47
N LEU A 237 -0.35 -5.86 6.62
CA LEU A 237 0.32 -6.83 7.50
C LEU A 237 0.49 -8.20 6.80
N GLN A 238 -0.52 -8.65 6.04
CA GLN A 238 -0.45 -9.88 5.24
C GLN A 238 0.64 -9.81 4.16
N VAL A 239 0.83 -8.65 3.51
CA VAL A 239 1.92 -8.45 2.55
C VAL A 239 3.28 -8.54 3.27
N ALA A 240 3.41 -7.94 4.45
CA ALA A 240 4.63 -8.05 5.26
C ALA A 240 4.93 -9.51 5.65
N ALA A 241 3.92 -10.24 6.14
CA ALA A 241 4.04 -11.66 6.46
C ALA A 241 4.42 -12.49 5.23
N GLY A 242 3.82 -12.21 4.06
CA GLY A 242 4.20 -12.83 2.78
C GLY A 242 5.65 -12.55 2.38
N GLY A 243 6.16 -11.36 2.71
CA GLY A 243 7.58 -11.02 2.53
C GLY A 243 8.53 -11.90 3.35
N PHE A 244 8.15 -12.29 4.57
CA PHE A 244 8.91 -13.25 5.38
C PHE A 244 8.81 -14.67 4.80
N VAL A 245 7.62 -15.09 4.34
CA VAL A 245 7.45 -16.41 3.68
C VAL A 245 8.36 -16.49 2.44
N ALA A 246 8.40 -15.45 1.61
CA ALA A 246 9.27 -15.39 0.44
C ALA A 246 10.76 -15.32 0.80
N GLY A 247 11.12 -14.57 1.85
CA GLY A 247 12.52 -14.40 2.26
C GLY A 247 13.13 -15.58 3.00
N LEU A 248 12.29 -16.50 3.48
CA LEU A 248 12.69 -17.75 4.16
C LEU A 248 12.46 -18.99 3.28
N ASP A 249 12.07 -18.82 2.01
CA ASP A 249 11.64 -19.90 1.11
C ASP A 249 10.59 -20.84 1.74
N ALA A 250 9.83 -20.31 2.69
CA ALA A 250 8.89 -21.08 3.49
C ALA A 250 7.73 -21.66 2.66
N GLY A 251 7.48 -21.14 1.45
CA GLY A 251 6.51 -21.70 0.50
C GLY A 251 6.93 -23.00 -0.15
N MET A 252 8.22 -23.39 -0.08
CA MET A 252 8.76 -24.62 -0.65
C MET A 252 8.64 -25.81 0.31
N GLY A 253 8.37 -25.55 1.60
CA GLY A 253 8.11 -26.58 2.62
C GLY A 253 6.66 -26.62 3.05
N TYR A 254 6.25 -27.69 3.74
CA TYR A 254 4.90 -27.85 4.32
C TYR A 254 3.77 -27.67 3.29
N ASN A 255 3.89 -28.30 2.12
CA ASN A 255 3.02 -28.11 0.95
C ASN A 255 1.69 -28.88 1.05
N THR A 256 1.06 -28.89 2.22
CA THR A 256 -0.25 -29.50 2.49
C THR A 256 -1.28 -28.47 2.93
N TRP A 257 -2.56 -28.73 2.63
CA TRP A 257 -3.69 -27.89 3.02
C TRP A 257 -4.96 -28.75 3.11
N PRO A 258 -5.89 -28.54 4.07
CA PRO A 258 -5.92 -27.49 5.09
C PRO A 258 -4.96 -27.69 6.26
N LEU A 259 -4.53 -28.91 6.52
CA LEU A 259 -3.57 -29.23 7.58
C LEU A 259 -2.14 -28.86 7.13
N MET A 260 -1.26 -28.67 8.10
CA MET A 260 0.15 -28.43 7.89
C MET A 260 0.91 -29.67 8.37
N ASP A 261 1.35 -30.51 7.43
CA ASP A 261 1.91 -31.85 7.68
C ASP A 261 1.04 -32.77 8.57
N GLY A 262 -0.27 -32.73 8.33
CA GLY A 262 -1.24 -33.54 9.07
C GLY A 262 -1.73 -32.96 10.39
N GLU A 263 -1.20 -31.83 10.84
CA GLU A 263 -1.57 -31.16 12.08
C GLU A 263 -2.27 -29.80 11.81
N LEU A 264 -3.23 -29.41 12.67
CA LEU A 264 -3.83 -28.07 12.63
C LEU A 264 -2.85 -27.01 13.14
N VAL A 265 -2.10 -27.35 14.18
CA VAL A 265 -1.04 -26.53 14.77
C VAL A 265 0.23 -27.36 14.77
N PRO A 266 1.15 -27.14 13.82
CA PRO A 266 2.33 -27.99 13.67
C PRO A 266 3.30 -27.81 14.84
N ARG A 267 4.02 -28.88 15.16
CA ARG A 267 5.06 -28.86 16.22
C ARG A 267 6.27 -28.08 15.72
N GLY A 268 6.91 -27.33 16.61
CA GLY A 268 8.14 -26.59 16.30
C GLY A 268 7.93 -25.12 15.94
N LEU A 269 6.71 -24.59 16.11
CA LEU A 269 6.44 -23.15 15.88
C LEU A 269 7.31 -22.23 16.76
N LEU A 270 7.77 -22.69 17.93
CA LEU A 270 8.59 -21.91 18.86
C LEU A 270 9.95 -22.57 19.11
N ALA A 271 10.53 -23.21 18.09
CA ALA A 271 11.77 -24.01 18.22
C ALA A 271 13.04 -23.16 18.37
N ILE A 272 12.98 -21.84 18.05
CA ILE A 272 14.13 -20.92 18.10
C ILE A 272 14.04 -20.05 19.35
N GLU A 273 15.13 -19.96 20.11
CA GLU A 273 15.24 -19.04 21.24
C GLU A 273 15.98 -17.74 20.83
N PRO A 274 15.56 -16.57 21.34
CA PRO A 274 14.34 -16.31 22.13
C PRO A 274 13.09 -16.45 21.27
N TRP A 275 11.95 -16.84 21.87
CA TRP A 275 10.72 -17.26 21.22
C TRP A 275 10.21 -16.31 20.09
N TRP A 276 10.37 -15.00 20.23
CA TRP A 276 9.91 -14.00 19.28
C TRP A 276 10.64 -14.07 17.91
N ARG A 277 11.85 -14.66 17.87
CA ARG A 277 12.59 -14.86 16.62
C ARG A 277 11.87 -15.80 15.66
N ASN A 278 11.06 -16.71 16.19
CA ASN A 278 10.29 -17.63 15.35
C ASN A 278 9.35 -16.91 14.38
N LEU A 279 8.78 -15.76 14.76
CA LEU A 279 7.91 -14.97 13.90
C LEU A 279 8.59 -14.50 12.59
N PHE A 280 9.94 -14.46 12.59
CA PHE A 280 10.73 -13.83 11.52
C PHE A 280 11.84 -14.71 10.96
N GLU A 281 12.23 -15.76 11.66
CA GLU A 281 13.40 -16.59 11.32
C GLU A 281 13.06 -18.10 11.21
N ASN A 282 11.88 -18.50 11.66
CA ASN A 282 11.40 -19.87 11.53
C ASN A 282 10.45 -19.97 10.32
N ALA A 283 10.86 -20.69 9.28
CA ALA A 283 10.07 -20.85 8.05
C ALA A 283 8.69 -21.48 8.32
N LEU A 284 8.61 -22.44 9.26
CA LEU A 284 7.36 -23.05 9.68
C LEU A 284 6.39 -22.03 10.27
N THR A 285 6.89 -21.22 11.22
CA THR A 285 6.07 -20.19 11.89
C THR A 285 5.66 -19.09 10.92
N ALA A 286 6.57 -18.58 10.10
CA ALA A 286 6.26 -17.55 9.11
C ALA A 286 5.16 -18.02 8.15
N GLN A 287 5.19 -19.27 7.70
CA GLN A 287 4.15 -19.82 6.83
C GLN A 287 2.82 -20.02 7.59
N PHE A 288 2.88 -20.52 8.84
CA PHE A 288 1.70 -20.72 9.69
C PHE A 288 1.00 -19.38 9.96
N ASP A 289 1.74 -18.36 10.37
CA ASP A 289 1.20 -17.02 10.66
C ASP A 289 0.59 -16.37 9.41
N HIS A 290 1.22 -16.54 8.26
CA HIS A 290 0.69 -16.06 6.98
C HIS A 290 -0.65 -16.72 6.64
N ARG A 291 -0.81 -18.03 6.86
CA ARG A 291 -2.09 -18.75 6.67
C ARG A 291 -3.15 -18.29 7.67
N LEU A 292 -2.78 -18.17 8.94
CA LEU A 292 -3.69 -17.75 10.01
C LEU A 292 -4.23 -16.34 9.74
N LEU A 293 -3.36 -15.42 9.36
CA LEU A 293 -3.74 -14.05 9.04
C LEU A 293 -4.66 -14.00 7.80
N ALA A 294 -4.44 -14.87 6.79
CA ALA A 294 -5.34 -14.97 5.64
C ALA A 294 -6.75 -15.41 6.05
N TYR A 295 -6.91 -16.34 7.00
CA TYR A 295 -8.21 -16.72 7.54
C TYR A 295 -8.88 -15.57 8.29
N VAL A 296 -8.12 -14.83 9.09
CA VAL A 296 -8.61 -13.63 9.78
C VAL A 296 -9.12 -12.58 8.79
N ILE A 297 -8.36 -12.32 7.72
CA ILE A 297 -8.77 -11.40 6.66
C ILE A 297 -10.04 -11.87 5.96
N LEU A 298 -10.17 -13.16 5.67
CA LEU A 298 -11.35 -13.72 5.02
C LEU A 298 -12.60 -13.54 5.89
N VAL A 299 -12.52 -13.86 7.19
CA VAL A 299 -13.62 -13.66 8.14
C VAL A 299 -13.99 -12.18 8.27
N ALA A 300 -12.98 -11.30 8.39
CA ALA A 300 -13.19 -9.86 8.45
C ALA A 300 -13.83 -9.31 7.16
N ALA A 301 -13.40 -9.78 5.98
CA ALA A 301 -13.99 -9.39 4.69
C ALA A 301 -15.44 -9.85 4.54
N ALA A 302 -15.76 -11.06 5.00
CA ALA A 302 -17.13 -11.60 5.02
C ALA A 302 -18.02 -10.77 5.98
N GLY A 303 -17.55 -10.48 7.18
CA GLY A 303 -18.23 -9.61 8.14
C GLY A 303 -18.46 -8.19 7.60
N PHE A 304 -17.45 -7.62 6.94
CA PHE A 304 -17.58 -6.30 6.30
C PHE A 304 -18.58 -6.33 5.16
N ALA A 305 -18.57 -7.35 4.29
CA ALA A 305 -19.53 -7.48 3.21
C ALA A 305 -20.96 -7.61 3.71
N TYR A 306 -21.17 -8.38 4.81
CA TYR A 306 -22.44 -8.52 5.47
C TYR A 306 -22.94 -7.20 6.09
N ALA A 307 -22.07 -6.46 6.76
CA ALA A 307 -22.42 -5.20 7.40
C ALA A 307 -22.64 -4.06 6.40
N ALA A 308 -21.80 -3.94 5.39
CA ALA A 308 -21.82 -2.85 4.41
C ALA A 308 -22.89 -3.05 3.31
N GLN A 309 -23.20 -4.29 2.93
CA GLN A 309 -24.20 -4.68 1.91
C GLN A 309 -24.05 -3.91 0.57
N THR A 310 -22.80 -3.67 0.14
CA THR A 310 -22.51 -2.92 -1.07
C THR A 310 -21.84 -3.81 -2.12
N ARG A 311 -21.98 -3.45 -3.40
CA ARG A 311 -21.24 -4.13 -4.48
C ARG A 311 -19.73 -4.06 -4.29
N ALA A 312 -19.22 -2.92 -3.79
CA ALA A 312 -17.79 -2.76 -3.54
C ALA A 312 -17.29 -3.71 -2.43
N ALA A 313 -18.06 -3.88 -1.35
CA ALA A 313 -17.72 -4.84 -0.29
C ALA A 313 -17.80 -6.30 -0.76
N LEU A 314 -18.76 -6.63 -1.62
CA LEU A 314 -18.82 -7.95 -2.25
C LEU A 314 -17.61 -8.19 -3.17
N ILE A 315 -17.21 -7.22 -3.98
CA ILE A 315 -16.01 -7.30 -4.83
C ILE A 315 -14.76 -7.54 -3.97
N LEU A 316 -14.62 -6.83 -2.84
CA LEU A 316 -13.51 -7.05 -1.91
C LEU A 316 -13.51 -8.49 -1.38
N LEU A 317 -14.66 -9.01 -0.92
CA LEU A 317 -14.77 -10.39 -0.44
C LEU A 317 -14.38 -11.40 -1.53
N LEU A 318 -14.91 -11.24 -2.74
CA LEU A 318 -14.58 -12.11 -3.88
C LEU A 318 -13.08 -12.05 -4.24
N THR A 319 -12.48 -10.86 -4.17
CA THR A 319 -11.05 -10.68 -4.42
C THR A 319 -10.21 -11.36 -3.32
N VAL A 320 -10.63 -11.29 -2.06
CA VAL A 320 -9.98 -12.00 -0.93
C VAL A 320 -10.10 -13.52 -1.10
N LEU A 321 -11.29 -14.03 -1.47
CA LEU A 321 -11.50 -15.46 -1.74
C LEU A 321 -10.60 -15.97 -2.88
N LEU A 322 -10.53 -15.23 -3.98
CA LEU A 322 -9.66 -15.56 -5.11
C LEU A 322 -8.19 -15.55 -4.67
N GLN A 323 -7.77 -14.55 -3.91
CA GLN A 323 -6.40 -14.41 -3.41
C GLN A 323 -6.02 -15.57 -2.47
N ALA A 324 -6.92 -15.98 -1.57
CA ALA A 324 -6.71 -17.12 -0.69
C ALA A 324 -6.59 -18.43 -1.51
N SER A 325 -7.45 -18.61 -2.51
CA SER A 325 -7.40 -19.77 -3.41
C SER A 325 -6.09 -19.81 -4.21
N LEU A 326 -5.62 -18.67 -4.72
CA LEU A 326 -4.32 -18.55 -5.38
C LEU A 326 -3.17 -18.90 -4.43
N GLY A 327 -3.22 -18.46 -3.17
CA GLY A 327 -2.21 -18.80 -2.17
C GLY A 327 -2.15 -20.30 -1.87
N ILE A 328 -3.30 -20.93 -1.69
CA ILE A 328 -3.40 -22.39 -1.49
C ILE A 328 -2.84 -23.13 -2.72
N TRP A 329 -3.21 -22.71 -3.90
CA TRP A 329 -2.75 -23.33 -5.13
C TRP A 329 -1.25 -23.16 -5.35
N THR A 330 -0.73 -21.96 -5.09
CA THR A 330 0.72 -21.66 -5.12
C THR A 330 1.48 -22.59 -4.17
N LEU A 331 0.98 -22.78 -2.96
CA LEU A 331 1.57 -23.64 -1.96
C LEU A 331 1.57 -25.11 -2.39
N LEU A 332 0.40 -25.66 -2.76
CA LEU A 332 0.25 -27.08 -3.12
C LEU A 332 1.10 -27.48 -4.33
N TRP A 333 1.44 -26.53 -5.20
CA TRP A 333 2.26 -26.75 -6.40
C TRP A 333 3.73 -26.32 -6.19
N GLN A 334 4.15 -26.11 -4.95
CA GLN A 334 5.55 -25.78 -4.61
C GLN A 334 6.05 -24.49 -5.30
N VAL A 335 5.21 -23.45 -5.31
CA VAL A 335 5.51 -22.09 -5.75
C VAL A 335 6.01 -22.01 -7.21
N PRO A 336 5.30 -22.56 -8.21
CA PRO A 336 5.71 -22.34 -9.59
C PRO A 336 5.67 -20.84 -9.92
N LEU A 337 6.61 -20.38 -10.74
CA LEU A 337 6.84 -18.95 -11.03
C LEU A 337 5.53 -18.19 -11.32
N TRP A 338 4.72 -18.71 -12.25
CA TRP A 338 3.49 -18.03 -12.68
C TRP A 338 2.43 -17.91 -11.56
N LEU A 339 2.29 -18.92 -10.69
CA LEU A 339 1.38 -18.86 -9.54
C LEU A 339 1.89 -17.91 -8.46
N GLY A 340 3.19 -17.93 -8.17
CA GLY A 340 3.81 -17.00 -7.24
C GLY A 340 3.60 -15.55 -7.67
N LEU A 341 3.77 -15.25 -8.97
CA LEU A 341 3.54 -13.92 -9.53
C LEU A 341 2.06 -13.51 -9.50
N LEU A 342 1.14 -14.42 -9.83
CA LEU A 342 -0.30 -14.17 -9.73
C LEU A 342 -0.72 -13.90 -8.28
N HIS A 343 -0.22 -14.70 -7.33
CA HIS A 343 -0.52 -14.52 -5.91
C HIS A 343 0.04 -13.18 -5.38
N GLN A 344 1.25 -12.80 -5.77
CA GLN A 344 1.85 -11.53 -5.39
C GLN A 344 1.11 -10.32 -5.98
N GLY A 345 0.75 -10.38 -7.27
CA GLY A 345 -0.05 -9.34 -7.92
C GLY A 345 -1.47 -9.25 -7.35
N GLY A 346 -2.10 -10.39 -7.09
CA GLY A 346 -3.41 -10.47 -6.47
C GLY A 346 -3.47 -9.78 -5.10
N ALA A 347 -2.40 -9.85 -4.29
CA ALA A 347 -2.32 -9.14 -3.02
C ALA A 347 -2.44 -7.62 -3.16
N LEU A 348 -1.85 -7.03 -4.21
CA LEU A 348 -2.01 -5.59 -4.50
C LEU A 348 -3.43 -5.25 -4.98
N LEU A 349 -4.12 -6.15 -5.69
CA LEU A 349 -5.51 -5.95 -6.07
C LEU A 349 -6.44 -6.00 -4.84
N VAL A 350 -6.19 -6.91 -3.89
CA VAL A 350 -6.89 -6.92 -2.59
C VAL A 350 -6.66 -5.61 -1.84
N LEU A 351 -5.41 -5.12 -1.79
CA LEU A 351 -5.09 -3.83 -1.16
C LEU A 351 -5.83 -2.67 -1.83
N ALA A 352 -5.84 -2.62 -3.17
CA ALA A 352 -6.56 -1.60 -3.92
C ALA A 352 -8.07 -1.62 -3.62
N ALA A 353 -8.68 -2.82 -3.57
CA ALA A 353 -10.09 -3.00 -3.24
C ALA A 353 -10.40 -2.61 -1.79
N ALA A 354 -9.53 -2.96 -0.83
CA ALA A 354 -9.68 -2.59 0.58
C ALA A 354 -9.60 -1.06 0.75
N LEU A 355 -8.62 -0.41 0.13
CA LEU A 355 -8.47 1.04 0.16
C LEU A 355 -9.62 1.77 -0.55
N TRP A 356 -10.15 1.21 -1.64
CA TRP A 356 -11.33 1.74 -2.31
C TRP A 356 -12.55 1.72 -1.37
N ASN A 357 -12.80 0.60 -0.70
CA ASN A 357 -13.90 0.49 0.27
C ASN A 357 -13.70 1.45 1.44
N LEU A 358 -12.49 1.53 2.00
CA LEU A 358 -12.16 2.48 3.07
C LEU A 358 -12.39 3.93 2.62
N HIS A 359 -11.97 4.28 1.39
CA HIS A 359 -12.18 5.62 0.83
C HIS A 359 -13.67 5.94 0.67
N MET A 360 -14.47 4.99 0.18
CA MET A 360 -15.91 5.13 0.03
C MET A 360 -16.63 5.38 1.36
N VAL A 361 -16.19 4.72 2.42
CA VAL A 361 -16.76 4.83 3.75
C VAL A 361 -16.36 6.14 4.44
N LEU A 362 -15.08 6.55 4.38
CA LEU A 362 -14.55 7.75 5.06
C LEU A 362 -14.97 9.08 4.41
N ASN A 363 -15.33 9.09 3.13
CA ASN A 363 -15.78 10.32 2.45
C ASN A 363 -17.22 10.73 2.77
N LEU A 364 -17.78 10.18 3.81
CA LEU A 364 -19.07 10.56 4.40
C LEU A 364 -18.88 11.80 5.28
N LEU A 365 -19.17 12.99 4.76
CA LEU A 365 -19.42 14.15 5.61
C LEU A 365 -20.69 13.90 6.41
N PRO A 366 -20.70 14.15 7.75
CA PRO A 366 -21.90 14.00 8.56
C PRO A 366 -23.00 14.91 8.00
N LYS A 367 -24.21 14.34 7.80
CA LYS A 367 -25.43 15.03 7.35
C LYS A 367 -25.89 16.17 8.27
N GLN A 368 -25.16 16.49 9.34
CA GLN A 368 -25.61 17.42 10.39
C GLN A 368 -25.28 18.89 10.12
N LEU A 369 -24.64 19.27 9.02
CA LEU A 369 -24.34 20.68 8.72
C LEU A 369 -25.14 21.29 7.57
N THR A 370 -26.06 20.55 6.95
CA THR A 370 -27.10 21.19 6.16
C THR A 370 -28.24 21.57 7.10
N GLY A 371 -28.06 22.68 7.80
CA GLY A 371 -29.14 23.31 8.57
C GLY A 371 -30.39 23.39 7.70
N LYS A 372 -31.51 22.90 8.24
CA LYS A 372 -32.83 23.16 7.70
C LYS A 372 -32.89 24.65 7.35
N CYS A 373 -32.83 24.97 6.07
CA CYS A 373 -33.34 26.22 5.58
C CYS A 373 -34.85 26.14 5.83
N GLN A 374 -35.30 26.61 7.00
CA GLN A 374 -36.72 26.82 7.26
C GLN A 374 -37.16 27.86 6.23
N SER A 375 -37.95 27.43 5.25
CA SER A 375 -38.71 28.35 4.41
C SER A 375 -39.54 29.22 5.34
N PRO A 376 -39.52 30.55 5.18
CA PRO A 376 -40.41 31.40 5.94
C PRO A 376 -41.84 31.03 5.59
N THR A 377 -42.61 30.58 6.62
CA THR A 377 -44.04 30.37 6.53
C THR A 377 -44.70 31.66 6.10
N ARG A 378 -45.20 31.71 4.89
CA ARG A 378 -46.09 32.79 4.43
C ARG A 378 -47.33 32.77 5.34
N SER A 379 -47.48 33.80 6.19
CA SER A 379 -48.70 34.10 6.91
C SER A 379 -49.79 34.44 5.90
N PRO A 380 -50.99 33.85 5.99
CA PRO A 380 -52.09 34.21 5.11
C PRO A 380 -52.63 35.61 5.49
N ALA A 381 -52.57 36.55 4.57
CA ALA A 381 -53.22 37.88 4.71
C ALA A 381 -54.71 37.71 4.90
N ARG A 382 -55.26 38.14 6.06
CA ARG A 382 -56.67 38.25 6.28
C ARG A 382 -57.19 39.43 5.46
N TYR A 383 -57.98 39.15 4.41
CA TYR A 383 -58.90 40.10 3.83
C TYR A 383 -60.03 40.34 4.84
N ARG A 384 -60.19 41.60 5.31
CA ARG A 384 -61.45 42.13 5.91
C ARG A 384 -62.10 43.03 4.91
N ARG A 385 -63.41 42.84 4.71
CA ARG A 385 -64.36 43.74 4.08
C ARG A 385 -64.56 44.96 4.95
#